data_10fabdee635baa192157056aed0d1a43
#
_entry.id   10fabdee635baa192157056aed0d1a43
#
_cell.length_a   1.000
_cell.length_b   1.000
_cell.length_c   1.000
_cell.angle_alpha   90.00
_cell.angle_beta   90.00
_cell.angle_gamma   90.00
#
_symmetry.space_group_name_H-M   'P 1'
#
loop_
_entity.id
_entity.type
_entity.pdbx_description
1 polymer ?
#
loop_
_entity_poly.entity_id
_entity_poly.type
_entity_poly.pdbx_seq_one_letter_code
_entity_poly.pdbx_strand_id
1 'polypeptide(L)'
;MKTNWKKLLLCLAIPLAVGGLAALLSGGMDSYKVLNQPPLSPPGWIFPIVWSILYLLMGYASYRILRADADKSDIKRALVFYALQLIVNFLWPLVFFGLQWYWAAFVLLIVLWVLIYLTMRIFGSLDDTAENLLIPYLLWVTFAGYLNLGVALLN
;
A
#
# COMPACT_ATOMS: atom_id res chain seq x y z
N MET A 1 -16.71 0.70 -23.03
CA MET A 1 -17.69 0.73 -21.92
C MET A 1 -17.67 2.08 -21.22
N LYS A 2 -18.82 2.55 -20.83
CA LYS A 2 -18.92 3.83 -20.12
C LYS A 2 -18.33 3.68 -18.70
N THR A 3 -17.57 4.70 -18.28
CA THR A 3 -17.04 4.77 -16.92
C THR A 3 -18.19 4.90 -15.92
N ASN A 4 -18.17 4.07 -14.88
CA ASN A 4 -19.07 4.20 -13.75
C ASN A 4 -18.41 5.10 -12.69
N TRP A 5 -18.75 6.39 -12.74
CA TRP A 5 -18.09 7.38 -11.90
C TRP A 5 -18.30 7.14 -10.40
N LYS A 6 -19.46 6.65 -9.98
CA LYS A 6 -19.71 6.32 -8.56
C LYS A 6 -18.79 5.21 -8.07
N LYS A 7 -18.68 4.12 -8.84
CA LYS A 7 -17.75 3.02 -8.50
C LYS A 7 -16.30 3.48 -8.53
N LEU A 8 -15.91 4.26 -9.54
CA LEU A 8 -14.55 4.77 -9.64
C LEU A 8 -14.18 5.62 -8.43
N LEU A 9 -15.04 6.59 -8.08
CA LEU A 9 -14.78 7.47 -6.94
C LEU A 9 -14.72 6.68 -5.63
N LEU A 10 -15.58 5.69 -5.45
CA LEU A 10 -15.55 4.83 -4.27
C LEU A 10 -14.25 4.02 -4.21
N CYS A 11 -13.82 3.44 -5.32
CA CYS A 11 -12.57 2.68 -5.39
C CYS A 11 -11.34 3.55 -5.13
N LEU A 12 -11.34 4.81 -5.56
CA LEU A 12 -10.27 5.75 -5.27
C LEU A 12 -10.30 6.21 -3.80
N ALA A 13 -11.50 6.41 -3.25
CA ALA A 13 -11.68 6.92 -1.89
C ALA A 13 -11.26 5.89 -0.82
N ILE A 14 -11.52 4.60 -1.05
CA ILE A 14 -11.24 3.56 -0.04
C ILE A 14 -9.77 3.53 0.38
N PRO A 15 -8.78 3.38 -0.53
CA PRO A 15 -7.39 3.37 -0.09
C PRO A 15 -6.92 4.71 0.46
N LEU A 16 -7.41 5.83 -0.06
CA LEU A 16 -7.08 7.16 0.49
C LEU A 16 -7.60 7.30 1.93
N ALA A 17 -8.81 6.82 2.21
CA ALA A 17 -9.38 6.83 3.55
C ALA A 17 -8.60 5.93 4.50
N VAL A 18 -8.21 4.74 4.06
CA VAL A 18 -7.39 3.79 4.82
C VAL A 18 -6.03 4.43 5.18
N GLY A 19 -5.37 5.02 4.18
CA GLY A 19 -4.08 5.68 4.38
C GLY A 19 -4.19 6.92 5.26
N GLY A 20 -5.21 7.74 5.07
CA GLY A 20 -5.45 8.92 5.89
C GLY A 20 -5.74 8.57 7.34
N LEU A 21 -6.54 7.54 7.58
CA LEU A 21 -6.85 7.05 8.93
C LEU A 21 -5.59 6.49 9.60
N ALA A 22 -4.78 5.72 8.88
CA ALA A 22 -3.51 5.21 9.40
C ALA A 22 -2.58 6.34 9.80
N ALA A 23 -2.48 7.38 8.99
CA ALA A 23 -1.66 8.56 9.30
C ALA A 23 -2.12 9.27 10.58
N LEU A 24 -3.43 9.43 10.75
CA LEU A 24 -4.00 10.05 11.94
C LEU A 24 -3.74 9.22 13.19
N LEU A 25 -3.95 7.90 13.12
CA LEU A 25 -3.82 7.01 14.27
C LEU A 25 -2.36 6.74 14.64
N SER A 26 -1.42 6.86 13.69
CA SER A 26 0.00 6.61 13.94
C SER A 26 0.72 7.77 14.63
N GLY A 27 0.08 8.93 14.76
CA GLY A 27 0.67 10.09 15.44
C GLY A 27 1.56 10.98 14.57
N GLY A 28 1.60 10.74 13.26
CA GLY A 28 2.36 11.56 12.31
C GLY A 28 3.82 11.20 12.20
N MET A 29 4.62 12.12 11.64
CA MET A 29 6.00 11.87 11.24
C MET A 29 7.06 12.40 12.21
N ASP A 30 6.66 12.88 13.38
CA ASP A 30 7.62 13.52 14.31
C ASP A 30 8.68 12.54 14.82
N SER A 31 8.30 11.28 15.08
CA SER A 31 9.24 10.25 15.50
C SER A 31 10.28 9.93 14.43
N TYR A 32 9.89 9.99 13.15
CA TYR A 32 10.80 9.74 12.03
C TYR A 32 11.95 10.76 11.97
N LYS A 33 11.66 12.02 12.28
CA LYS A 33 12.64 13.11 12.20
C LYS A 33 13.82 12.93 13.16
N VAL A 34 13.61 12.27 14.30
CA VAL A 34 14.63 12.07 15.33
C VAL A 34 15.33 10.71 15.23
N LEU A 35 14.92 9.86 14.29
CA LEU A 35 15.54 8.55 14.11
C LEU A 35 16.90 8.65 13.39
N ASN A 36 17.79 7.72 13.74
CA ASN A 36 18.96 7.47 12.92
C ASN A 36 18.50 6.75 11.66
N GLN A 37 18.67 7.39 10.51
CA GLN A 37 18.15 6.91 9.24
C GLN A 37 19.27 6.36 8.37
N PRO A 38 18.99 5.31 7.57
CA PRO A 38 20.00 4.79 6.63
C PRO A 38 20.25 5.79 5.50
N PRO A 39 21.36 5.62 4.74
CA PRO A 39 21.60 6.43 3.55
C PRO A 39 20.43 6.39 2.57
N LEU A 40 20.23 7.47 1.82
CA LEU A 40 19.17 7.62 0.82
C LEU A 40 17.76 7.77 1.42
N SER A 41 17.65 7.98 2.73
CA SER A 41 16.35 8.26 3.35
C SER A 41 15.81 9.60 2.86
N PRO A 42 14.58 9.61 2.28
CA PRO A 42 13.98 10.84 1.82
C PRO A 42 13.50 11.72 2.98
N PRO A 43 13.34 13.03 2.76
CA PRO A 43 12.68 13.88 3.76
C PRO A 43 11.24 13.46 3.97
N GLY A 44 10.72 13.66 5.19
CA GLY A 44 9.40 13.16 5.60
C GLY A 44 8.24 13.64 4.74
N TRP A 45 8.34 14.83 4.13
CA TRP A 45 7.25 15.37 3.30
C TRP A 45 7.02 14.60 2.00
N ILE A 46 7.99 13.79 1.58
CA ILE A 46 7.85 12.95 0.36
C ILE A 46 6.85 11.82 0.59
N PHE A 47 6.80 11.24 1.81
CA PHE A 47 5.97 10.07 2.09
C PHE A 47 4.48 10.28 1.83
N PRO A 48 3.84 11.36 2.31
CA PRO A 48 2.41 11.57 2.02
C PRO A 48 2.12 11.72 0.52
N ILE A 49 3.02 12.37 -0.21
CA ILE A 49 2.85 12.57 -1.66
C ILE A 49 2.91 11.23 -2.39
N VAL A 50 3.95 10.43 -2.13
CA VAL A 50 4.12 9.12 -2.78
C VAL A 50 2.97 8.18 -2.41
N TRP A 51 2.63 8.09 -1.13
CA TRP A 51 1.54 7.22 -0.68
C TRP A 51 0.20 7.62 -1.28
N SER A 52 -0.09 8.92 -1.40
CA SER A 52 -1.32 9.40 -2.04
C SER A 52 -1.40 8.95 -3.51
N ILE A 53 -0.30 9.07 -4.25
CA ILE A 53 -0.24 8.59 -5.63
C ILE A 53 -0.46 7.08 -5.70
N LEU A 54 0.18 6.32 -4.82
CA LEU A 54 0.05 4.86 -4.78
C LEU A 54 -1.39 4.44 -4.46
N TYR A 55 -2.04 5.13 -3.52
CA TYR A 55 -3.44 4.85 -3.19
C TYR A 55 -4.37 5.12 -4.37
N LEU A 56 -4.13 6.17 -5.13
CA LEU A 56 -4.90 6.44 -6.35
C LEU A 56 -4.70 5.35 -7.40
N LEU A 57 -3.45 4.92 -7.60
CA LEU A 57 -3.13 3.85 -8.56
C LEU A 57 -3.79 2.53 -8.17
N MET A 58 -3.69 2.13 -6.89
CA MET A 58 -4.30 0.88 -6.45
C MET A 58 -5.83 0.95 -6.45
N GLY A 59 -6.40 2.11 -6.15
CA GLY A 59 -7.84 2.31 -6.24
C GLY A 59 -8.34 2.16 -7.67
N TYR A 60 -7.64 2.76 -8.62
CA TYR A 60 -7.97 2.59 -10.04
C TYR A 60 -7.80 1.14 -10.49
N ALA A 61 -6.75 0.46 -10.03
CA ALA A 61 -6.55 -0.96 -10.33
C ALA A 61 -7.73 -1.80 -9.85
N SER A 62 -8.20 -1.57 -8.61
CA SER A 62 -9.36 -2.29 -8.07
C SER A 62 -10.64 -2.02 -8.86
N TYR A 63 -10.82 -0.78 -9.34
CA TYR A 63 -11.94 -0.43 -10.20
C TYR A 63 -11.92 -1.24 -11.50
N ARG A 64 -10.75 -1.37 -12.14
CA ARG A 64 -10.61 -2.16 -13.35
C ARG A 64 -10.92 -3.64 -13.11
N ILE A 65 -10.55 -4.17 -11.94
CA ILE A 65 -10.87 -5.56 -11.58
C ILE A 65 -12.38 -5.75 -11.41
N LEU A 66 -13.07 -4.80 -10.76
CA LEU A 66 -14.53 -4.85 -10.63
C LEU A 66 -15.25 -4.88 -11.98
N ARG A 67 -14.66 -4.28 -13.00
CA ARG A 67 -15.21 -4.19 -14.34
C ARG A 67 -14.63 -5.20 -15.32
N ALA A 68 -13.76 -6.10 -14.85
CA ALA A 68 -13.17 -7.11 -15.70
C ALA A 68 -14.23 -8.10 -16.21
N ASP A 69 -14.05 -8.55 -17.45
CA ASP A 69 -14.89 -9.61 -18.01
C ASP A 69 -14.37 -10.96 -17.54
N ALA A 70 -14.79 -11.36 -16.35
CA ALA A 70 -14.31 -12.56 -15.68
C ALA A 70 -15.41 -13.12 -14.76
N ASP A 71 -15.21 -14.35 -14.30
CA ASP A 71 -16.13 -14.98 -13.36
C ASP A 71 -16.17 -14.20 -12.05
N LYS A 72 -17.36 -14.14 -11.44
CA LYS A 72 -17.54 -13.44 -10.16
C LYS A 72 -16.66 -14.01 -9.06
N SER A 73 -16.39 -15.32 -9.08
CA SER A 73 -15.49 -15.96 -8.12
C SER A 73 -14.05 -15.49 -8.25
N ASP A 74 -13.57 -15.27 -9.48
CA ASP A 74 -12.22 -14.78 -9.74
C ASP A 74 -12.07 -13.32 -9.32
N ILE A 75 -13.07 -12.49 -9.61
CA ILE A 75 -13.11 -11.10 -9.18
C ILE A 75 -13.11 -11.02 -7.66
N LYS A 76 -13.94 -11.82 -7.00
CA LYS A 76 -14.03 -11.87 -5.54
C LYS A 76 -12.68 -12.26 -4.92
N ARG A 77 -12.01 -13.28 -5.47
CA ARG A 77 -10.70 -13.72 -4.99
C ARG A 77 -9.68 -12.58 -5.10
N ALA A 78 -9.65 -11.91 -6.25
CA ALA A 78 -8.75 -10.76 -6.46
C ALA A 78 -8.99 -9.66 -5.42
N LEU A 79 -10.26 -9.33 -5.16
CA LEU A 79 -10.62 -8.29 -4.20
C LEU A 79 -10.36 -8.70 -2.76
N VAL A 80 -10.45 -9.99 -2.42
CA VAL A 80 -10.06 -10.49 -1.08
C VAL A 80 -8.57 -10.26 -0.84
N PHE A 81 -7.70 -10.60 -1.80
CA PHE A 81 -6.27 -10.33 -1.68
C PHE A 81 -5.98 -8.83 -1.61
N TYR A 82 -6.70 -8.04 -2.41
CA TYR A 82 -6.60 -6.59 -2.35
C TYR A 82 -6.96 -6.05 -0.95
N ALA A 83 -8.04 -6.53 -0.35
CA ALA A 83 -8.45 -6.14 0.99
C ALA A 83 -7.42 -6.56 2.04
N LEU A 84 -6.86 -7.76 1.93
CA LEU A 84 -5.83 -8.23 2.87
C LEU A 84 -4.59 -7.34 2.83
N GLN A 85 -4.11 -6.96 1.64
CA GLN A 85 -2.96 -6.07 1.56
C GLN A 85 -3.28 -4.67 2.09
N LEU A 86 -4.51 -4.17 1.93
CA LEU A 86 -4.91 -2.89 2.52
C LEU A 86 -4.90 -2.94 4.05
N ILE A 87 -5.35 -4.05 4.63
CA ILE A 87 -5.33 -4.23 6.09
C ILE A 87 -3.90 -4.19 6.61
N VAL A 88 -2.99 -4.93 5.99
CA VAL A 88 -1.58 -4.94 6.41
C VAL A 88 -0.92 -3.58 6.15
N ASN A 89 -1.26 -2.94 5.03
CA ASN A 89 -0.81 -1.57 4.72
C ASN A 89 -1.24 -0.59 5.82
N PHE A 90 -2.47 -0.70 6.30
CA PHE A 90 -2.98 0.11 7.40
C PHE A 90 -2.22 -0.14 8.70
N LEU A 91 -1.89 -1.39 9.02
CA LEU A 91 -1.25 -1.76 10.28
C LEU A 91 0.22 -1.31 10.34
N TRP A 92 0.93 -1.29 9.22
CA TRP A 92 2.36 -0.99 9.23
C TRP A 92 2.70 0.36 9.85
N PRO A 93 2.08 1.50 9.44
CA PRO A 93 2.43 2.78 10.05
C PRO A 93 2.06 2.87 11.53
N LEU A 94 1.01 2.14 11.97
CA LEU A 94 0.66 2.08 13.38
C LEU A 94 1.77 1.42 14.20
N VAL A 95 2.37 0.37 13.67
CA VAL A 95 3.47 -0.34 14.35
C VAL A 95 4.77 0.44 14.24
N PHE A 96 5.09 0.98 13.05
CA PHE A 96 6.34 1.71 12.81
C PHE A 96 6.36 3.07 13.52
N PHE A 97 5.40 3.93 13.24
CA PHE A 97 5.38 5.30 13.78
C PHE A 97 4.71 5.37 15.14
N GLY A 98 3.61 4.64 15.33
CA GLY A 98 2.84 4.68 16.57
C GLY A 98 3.50 3.93 17.71
N LEU A 99 3.80 2.65 17.52
CA LEU A 99 4.43 1.80 18.53
C LEU A 99 5.95 1.87 18.53
N GLN A 100 6.55 2.30 17.42
CA GLN A 100 8.00 2.34 17.25
C GLN A 100 8.65 0.95 17.40
N TRP A 101 7.92 -0.08 17.01
CA TRP A 101 8.39 -1.48 16.98
C TRP A 101 8.96 -1.78 15.59
N TYR A 102 10.19 -1.34 15.34
CA TYR A 102 10.78 -1.35 13.99
C TYR A 102 11.01 -2.75 13.44
N TRP A 103 11.38 -3.72 14.28
CA TRP A 103 11.53 -5.11 13.83
C TRP A 103 10.20 -5.76 13.50
N ALA A 104 9.18 -5.54 14.33
CA ALA A 104 7.84 -6.02 14.06
C ALA A 104 7.27 -5.36 12.79
N ALA A 105 7.50 -4.05 12.62
CA ALA A 105 7.10 -3.32 11.42
C ALA A 105 7.79 -3.88 10.17
N PHE A 106 9.06 -4.26 10.27
CA PHE A 106 9.79 -4.87 9.16
C PHE A 106 9.17 -6.21 8.76
N VAL A 107 8.81 -7.07 9.72
CA VAL A 107 8.11 -8.33 9.44
C VAL A 107 6.77 -8.07 8.75
N LEU A 108 5.99 -7.10 9.26
CA LEU A 108 4.73 -6.69 8.62
C LEU A 108 4.95 -6.23 7.18
N LEU A 109 6.03 -5.52 6.93
CA LEU A 109 6.34 -5.00 5.60
C LEU A 109 6.72 -6.13 4.63
N ILE A 110 7.38 -7.18 5.11
CA ILE A 110 7.65 -8.38 4.33
C ILE A 110 6.33 -9.08 3.97
N VAL A 111 5.43 -9.22 4.93
CA VAL A 111 4.10 -9.80 4.70
C VAL A 111 3.33 -8.95 3.67
N LEU A 112 3.38 -7.64 3.82
CA LEU A 112 2.76 -6.71 2.88
C LEU A 112 3.34 -6.89 1.47
N TRP A 113 4.65 -6.96 1.34
CA TRP A 113 5.31 -7.16 0.05
C TRP A 113 4.80 -8.42 -0.65
N VAL A 114 4.73 -9.52 0.08
CA VAL A 114 4.22 -10.80 -0.46
C VAL A 114 2.75 -10.65 -0.89
N LEU A 115 1.92 -10.00 -0.08
CA LEU A 115 0.51 -9.78 -0.40
C LEU A 115 0.34 -8.88 -1.62
N ILE A 116 1.16 -7.83 -1.75
CA ILE A 116 1.13 -6.96 -2.93
C ILE A 116 1.51 -7.76 -4.19
N TYR A 117 2.57 -8.56 -4.10
CA TYR A 117 3.02 -9.39 -5.22
C TYR A 117 1.92 -10.36 -5.65
N LEU A 118 1.31 -11.07 -4.71
CA LEU A 118 0.22 -12.01 -5.00
C LEU A 118 -1.00 -11.29 -5.58
N THR A 119 -1.38 -10.14 -5.01
CA THR A 119 -2.48 -9.32 -5.53
C THR A 119 -2.20 -8.88 -6.96
N MET A 120 -0.98 -8.41 -7.21
CA MET A 120 -0.55 -7.96 -8.53
C MET A 120 -0.67 -9.10 -9.56
N ARG A 121 -0.21 -10.30 -9.22
CA ARG A 121 -0.27 -11.44 -10.13
C ARG A 121 -1.71 -11.91 -10.36
N ILE A 122 -2.54 -11.90 -9.34
CA ILE A 122 -3.96 -12.25 -9.46
C ILE A 122 -4.68 -11.21 -10.32
N PHE A 123 -4.40 -9.92 -10.11
CA PHE A 123 -4.95 -8.85 -10.94
C PHE A 123 -4.54 -9.03 -12.40
N GLY A 124 -3.29 -9.39 -12.66
CA GLY A 124 -2.77 -9.60 -14.01
C GLY A 124 -3.47 -10.73 -14.77
N SER A 125 -3.98 -11.74 -14.06
CA SER A 125 -4.77 -12.80 -14.69
C SER A 125 -6.13 -12.33 -15.19
N LEU A 126 -6.61 -11.16 -14.71
CA LEU A 126 -7.90 -10.59 -15.06
C LEU A 126 -7.76 -9.33 -15.93
N ASP A 127 -6.72 -8.53 -15.71
CA ASP A 127 -6.51 -7.26 -16.41
C ASP A 127 -5.04 -6.85 -16.33
N ASP A 128 -4.36 -6.79 -17.47
CA ASP A 128 -2.93 -6.45 -17.52
C ASP A 128 -2.65 -5.04 -17.01
N THR A 129 -3.54 -4.08 -17.26
CA THR A 129 -3.36 -2.72 -16.79
C THR A 129 -3.44 -2.66 -15.28
N ALA A 130 -4.35 -3.40 -14.67
CA ALA A 130 -4.46 -3.45 -13.21
C ALA A 130 -3.19 -4.00 -12.58
N GLU A 131 -2.57 -5.02 -13.17
CA GLU A 131 -1.26 -5.52 -12.72
C GLU A 131 -0.20 -4.43 -12.79
N ASN A 132 -0.10 -3.76 -13.94
CA ASN A 132 0.93 -2.73 -14.15
C ASN A 132 0.79 -1.54 -13.20
N LEU A 133 -0.44 -1.20 -12.81
CA LEU A 133 -0.70 -0.11 -11.87
C LEU A 133 -0.16 -0.39 -10.46
N LEU A 134 0.03 -1.65 -10.11
CA LEU A 134 0.57 -2.05 -8.80
C LEU A 134 2.11 -2.15 -8.78
N ILE A 135 2.76 -2.09 -9.94
CA ILE A 135 4.23 -2.16 -10.01
C ILE A 135 4.91 -1.05 -9.21
N PRO A 136 4.53 0.25 -9.35
CA PRO A 136 5.14 1.30 -8.54
C PRO A 136 4.97 1.07 -7.04
N TYR A 137 3.84 0.52 -6.63
CA TYR A 137 3.57 0.19 -5.24
C TYR A 137 4.53 -0.87 -4.72
N LEU A 138 4.72 -1.95 -5.47
CA LEU A 138 5.68 -3.01 -5.11
C LEU A 138 7.10 -2.46 -4.98
N LEU A 139 7.51 -1.61 -5.93
CA LEU A 139 8.84 -0.98 -5.91
C LEU A 139 9.01 -0.07 -4.70
N TRP A 140 8.00 0.73 -4.37
CA TRP A 140 8.05 1.62 -3.21
C TRP A 140 8.14 0.83 -1.90
N VAL A 141 7.38 -0.25 -1.77
CA VAL A 141 7.42 -1.11 -0.57
C VAL A 141 8.77 -1.82 -0.45
N THR A 142 9.39 -2.18 -1.57
CA THR A 142 10.76 -2.71 -1.57
C THR A 142 11.73 -1.68 -1.00
N PHE A 143 11.64 -0.43 -1.43
CA PHE A 143 12.45 0.66 -0.88
C PHE A 143 12.12 0.93 0.59
N ALA A 144 10.83 0.92 0.95
CA ALA A 144 10.41 1.07 2.34
C ALA A 144 10.96 -0.05 3.24
N GLY A 145 11.09 -1.26 2.70
CA GLY A 145 11.74 -2.38 3.39
C GLY A 145 13.21 -2.07 3.72
N TYR A 146 13.93 -1.51 2.76
CA TYR A 146 15.30 -1.03 3.01
C TYR A 146 15.33 0.02 4.11
N LEU A 147 14.46 1.02 4.03
CA LEU A 147 14.41 2.09 5.04
C LEU A 147 14.06 1.55 6.42
N ASN A 148 13.05 0.68 6.49
CA ASN A 148 12.60 0.08 7.75
C ASN A 148 13.71 -0.78 8.39
N LEU A 149 14.37 -1.60 7.58
CA LEU A 149 15.49 -2.43 8.07
C LEU A 149 16.62 -1.54 8.58
N GLY A 150 16.98 -0.49 7.84
CA GLY A 150 17.99 0.46 8.23
C GLY A 150 17.68 1.14 9.55
N VAL A 151 16.45 1.58 9.73
CA VAL A 151 16.00 2.19 11.00
C VAL A 151 16.08 1.17 12.14
N ALA A 152 15.65 -0.07 11.92
CA ALA A 152 15.71 -1.11 12.93
C ALA A 152 17.15 -1.43 13.37
N LEU A 153 18.09 -1.43 12.42
CA LEU A 153 19.50 -1.69 12.70
C LEU A 153 20.21 -0.52 13.38
N LEU A 154 19.80 0.72 13.08
CA LEU A 154 20.47 1.94 13.58
C LEU A 154 19.88 2.50 14.88
N ASN A 155 18.76 1.93 15.35
CA ASN A 155 18.06 2.46 16.54
C ASN A 155 17.79 1.39 17.63
#